data_81b4d129d95d429c42c0365b6db1b36a
#
_entry.id   81b4d129d95d429c42c0365b6db1b36a
#
_cell.length_a   1.000
_cell.length_b   1.000
_cell.length_c   1.000
_cell.angle_alpha   90.00
_cell.angle_beta   90.00
_cell.angle_gamma   90.00
#
_symmetry.space_group_name_H-M   'P 1'
#
loop_
_entity.id
_entity.type
_entity.pdbx_description
1 polymer ?
#
loop_
_entity_poly.entity_id
_entity_poly.type
_entity_poly.pdbx_seq_one_letter_code
_entity_poly.pdbx_strand_id
1 'polypeptide(L)'
;MKRSLGVCYYPEQWDNSKWQQDAEDMVELGISWVRINEFAWSQLEPSPGELKFDWLDEIIEILAGQKLKVVLGTPTAAPPRWMVNKYPDMLIRDSDGIERKHGSRRHYCFSHRGYSEECGRIVEILAKRYG
;
A
#
# COMPACT_ATOMS: atom_id res chain seq x y z
N MET A 1 -19.80 -12.18 -21.24
CA MET A 1 -18.66 -11.80 -20.38
C MET A 1 -19.04 -12.07 -18.92
N LYS A 2 -18.28 -12.91 -18.22
CA LYS A 2 -18.59 -13.22 -16.81
C LYS A 2 -18.15 -12.01 -15.96
N ARG A 3 -19.07 -11.39 -15.23
CA ARG A 3 -18.75 -10.29 -14.31
C ARG A 3 -17.97 -10.83 -13.12
N SER A 4 -16.98 -10.09 -12.64
CA SER A 4 -16.22 -10.39 -11.43
C SER A 4 -16.34 -9.22 -10.45
N LEU A 5 -16.43 -9.54 -9.17
CA LEU A 5 -16.48 -8.58 -8.08
C LEU A 5 -15.11 -8.48 -7.41
N GLY A 6 -14.69 -7.28 -7.08
CA GLY A 6 -13.45 -7.02 -6.34
C GLY A 6 -13.64 -5.99 -5.25
N VAL A 7 -12.78 -6.05 -4.26
CA VAL A 7 -12.75 -5.12 -3.13
C VAL A 7 -11.34 -4.61 -2.88
N CYS A 8 -11.24 -3.46 -2.20
CA CYS A 8 -10.00 -3.02 -1.56
C CYS A 8 -10.00 -3.54 -0.12
N TYR A 9 -8.88 -4.09 0.31
CA TYR A 9 -8.68 -4.61 1.65
C TYR A 9 -7.38 -4.06 2.22
N TYR A 10 -7.38 -3.72 3.49
CA TYR A 10 -6.24 -3.11 4.18
C TYR A 10 -5.82 -3.97 5.38
N PRO A 11 -5.17 -5.13 5.13
CA PRO A 11 -4.81 -6.09 6.17
C PRO A 11 -3.92 -5.49 7.25
N GLU A 12 -3.09 -4.51 6.89
CA GLU A 12 -2.21 -3.78 7.79
C GLU A 12 -2.94 -3.00 8.89
N GLN A 13 -4.26 -2.85 8.80
CA GLN A 13 -5.10 -2.17 9.79
C GLN A 13 -5.82 -3.12 10.75
N TRP A 14 -5.69 -4.43 10.53
CA TRP A 14 -6.37 -5.46 11.30
C TRP A 14 -5.37 -6.41 11.95
N ASP A 15 -5.81 -7.04 13.05
CA ASP A 15 -5.09 -8.15 13.64
C ASP A 15 -5.01 -9.33 12.66
N ASN A 16 -3.82 -9.92 12.50
CA ASN A 16 -3.61 -11.01 11.54
C ASN A 16 -4.47 -12.25 11.81
N SER A 17 -4.92 -12.45 13.06
CA SER A 17 -5.84 -13.54 13.40
C SER A 17 -7.18 -13.47 12.66
N LYS A 18 -7.54 -12.31 12.09
CA LYS A 18 -8.77 -12.11 11.33
C LYS A 18 -8.63 -12.38 9.83
N TRP A 19 -7.43 -12.34 9.30
CA TRP A 19 -7.19 -12.37 7.85
C TRP A 19 -7.75 -13.61 7.17
N GLN A 20 -7.64 -14.77 7.82
CA GLN A 20 -8.18 -16.01 7.29
C GLN A 20 -9.72 -15.95 7.19
N GLN A 21 -10.39 -15.51 8.24
CA GLN A 21 -11.85 -15.40 8.25
C GLN A 21 -12.33 -14.34 7.25
N ASP A 22 -11.66 -13.19 7.18
CA ASP A 22 -11.99 -12.15 6.21
C ASP A 22 -11.89 -12.67 4.76
N ALA A 23 -10.87 -13.48 4.46
CA ALA A 23 -10.72 -14.08 3.13
C ALA A 23 -11.83 -15.10 2.82
N GLU A 24 -12.25 -15.90 3.80
CA GLU A 24 -13.37 -16.84 3.67
C GLU A 24 -14.70 -16.10 3.44
N ASP A 25 -14.95 -15.05 4.21
CA ASP A 25 -16.15 -14.20 4.07
C ASP A 25 -16.20 -13.53 2.67
N MET A 26 -15.04 -13.07 2.16
CA MET A 26 -14.95 -12.53 0.79
C MET A 26 -15.37 -13.56 -0.26
N VAL A 27 -14.95 -14.81 -0.12
CA VAL A 27 -15.33 -15.88 -1.05
C VAL A 27 -16.82 -16.17 -0.95
N GLU A 28 -17.38 -16.23 0.26
CA GLU A 28 -18.82 -16.46 0.47
C GLU A 28 -19.67 -15.35 -0.18
N LEU A 29 -19.20 -14.10 -0.14
CA LEU A 29 -19.81 -12.95 -0.81
C LEU A 29 -19.64 -12.94 -2.35
N GLY A 30 -18.91 -13.91 -2.91
CA GLY A 30 -18.68 -14.00 -4.36
C GLY A 30 -17.60 -13.05 -4.87
N ILE A 31 -16.76 -12.51 -4.00
CA ILE A 31 -15.59 -11.71 -4.36
C ILE A 31 -14.54 -12.61 -5.02
N SER A 32 -13.87 -12.12 -6.03
CA SER A 32 -12.85 -12.85 -6.77
C SER A 32 -11.54 -12.09 -6.93
N TRP A 33 -11.53 -10.79 -6.64
CA TRP A 33 -10.37 -9.93 -6.70
C TRP A 33 -10.23 -9.11 -5.42
N VAL A 34 -9.01 -9.03 -4.90
CA VAL A 34 -8.70 -8.25 -3.70
C VAL A 34 -7.50 -7.36 -3.97
N ARG A 35 -7.67 -6.04 -3.83
CA ARG A 35 -6.59 -5.08 -3.92
C ARG A 35 -6.08 -4.74 -2.53
N ILE A 36 -4.77 -4.90 -2.31
CA ILE A 36 -4.08 -4.67 -1.03
C ILE A 36 -2.87 -3.75 -1.21
N ASN A 37 -2.24 -3.34 -0.12
CA ASN A 37 -0.95 -2.65 -0.05
C ASN A 37 -0.95 -1.15 -0.44
N GLU A 38 -2.04 -0.58 -0.90
CA GLU A 38 -2.09 0.77 -1.48
C GLU A 38 -1.58 1.88 -0.54
N PHE A 39 -1.75 1.71 0.78
CA PHE A 39 -1.37 2.69 1.79
C PHE A 39 -0.33 2.17 2.79
N ALA A 40 0.28 1.03 2.54
CA ALA A 40 1.06 0.28 3.51
C ALA A 40 2.56 0.61 3.51
N TRP A 41 3.02 1.70 2.88
CA TRP A 41 4.47 1.97 2.77
C TRP A 41 5.16 2.05 4.13
N SER A 42 4.53 2.68 5.12
CA SER A 42 5.08 2.74 6.48
C SER A 42 5.23 1.37 7.16
N GLN A 43 4.39 0.40 6.78
CA GLN A 43 4.49 -0.98 7.26
C GLN A 43 5.57 -1.76 6.50
N LEU A 44 5.66 -1.54 5.19
CA LEU A 44 6.68 -2.17 4.34
C LEU A 44 8.09 -1.66 4.64
N GLU A 45 8.23 -0.38 4.92
CA GLU A 45 9.51 0.28 5.12
C GLU A 45 9.40 1.31 6.26
N PRO A 46 9.41 0.87 7.52
CA PRO A 46 9.30 1.75 8.69
C PRO A 46 10.48 2.71 8.85
N SER A 47 11.65 2.33 8.35
CA SER A 47 12.86 3.14 8.30
C SER A 47 13.51 3.01 6.92
N PRO A 48 14.27 4.00 6.44
CA PRO A 48 14.89 3.95 5.11
C PRO A 48 15.72 2.68 4.90
N GLY A 49 15.33 1.85 3.92
CA GLY A 49 16.00 0.59 3.58
C GLY A 49 15.65 -0.61 4.46
N GLU A 50 14.91 -0.42 5.55
CA GLU A 50 14.42 -1.51 6.40
C GLU A 50 13.12 -2.08 5.83
N LEU A 51 13.21 -3.10 4.99
CA LEU A 51 12.07 -3.71 4.32
C LEU A 51 11.49 -4.86 5.13
N LYS A 52 10.17 -4.86 5.33
CA LYS A 52 9.39 -5.86 6.08
C LYS A 52 8.27 -6.42 5.22
N PHE A 53 8.52 -7.57 4.61
CA PHE A 53 7.56 -8.21 3.70
C PHE A 53 6.79 -9.37 4.30
N ASP A 54 7.19 -9.88 5.47
CA ASP A 54 6.64 -11.11 6.05
C ASP A 54 5.11 -11.07 6.16
N TRP A 55 4.56 -9.97 6.64
CA TRP A 55 3.12 -9.77 6.76
C TRP A 55 2.41 -9.73 5.39
N LEU A 56 3.08 -9.14 4.38
CA LEU A 56 2.53 -9.05 3.02
C LEU A 56 2.57 -10.41 2.32
N ASP A 57 3.64 -11.17 2.53
CA ASP A 57 3.76 -12.54 2.04
C ASP A 57 2.64 -13.41 2.66
N GLU A 58 2.44 -13.33 3.98
CA GLU A 58 1.42 -14.09 4.71
C GLU A 58 0.00 -13.80 4.18
N ILE A 59 -0.37 -12.54 4.03
CA ILE A 59 -1.72 -12.20 3.53
C ILE A 59 -1.91 -12.62 2.07
N ILE A 60 -0.89 -12.51 1.22
CA ILE A 60 -0.96 -12.99 -0.17
C ILE A 60 -1.18 -14.50 -0.19
N GLU A 61 -0.50 -15.27 0.64
CA GLU A 61 -0.68 -16.72 0.75
C GLU A 61 -2.10 -17.08 1.22
N ILE A 62 -2.64 -16.39 2.23
CA ILE A 62 -4.01 -16.59 2.72
C ILE A 62 -5.03 -16.34 1.59
N LEU A 63 -4.92 -15.20 0.90
CA LEU A 63 -5.83 -14.85 -0.19
C LEU A 63 -5.73 -15.85 -1.35
N ALA A 64 -4.52 -16.26 -1.73
CA ALA A 64 -4.28 -17.25 -2.76
C ALA A 64 -4.83 -18.63 -2.38
N GLY A 65 -4.71 -19.04 -1.12
CA GLY A 65 -5.28 -20.28 -0.57
C GLY A 65 -6.80 -20.33 -0.73
N GLN A 66 -7.47 -19.20 -0.64
CA GLN A 66 -8.90 -19.03 -0.89
C GLN A 66 -9.23 -18.81 -2.39
N LYS A 67 -8.25 -18.92 -3.29
CA LYS A 67 -8.37 -18.69 -4.75
C LYS A 67 -8.81 -17.27 -5.12
N LEU A 68 -8.61 -16.32 -4.24
CA LEU A 68 -8.78 -14.91 -4.50
C LEU A 68 -7.60 -14.39 -5.33
N LYS A 69 -7.88 -13.57 -6.33
CA LYS A 69 -6.85 -12.94 -7.15
C LYS A 69 -6.41 -11.63 -6.50
N VAL A 70 -5.12 -11.47 -6.31
CA VAL A 70 -4.55 -10.28 -5.67
C VAL A 70 -4.17 -9.25 -6.72
N VAL A 71 -4.58 -8.00 -6.47
CA VAL A 71 -4.05 -6.82 -7.13
C VAL A 71 -3.16 -6.10 -6.12
N LEU A 72 -1.85 -6.19 -6.34
CA LEU A 72 -0.90 -5.52 -5.47
C LEU A 72 -0.81 -4.03 -5.85
N GLY A 73 -1.36 -3.16 -5.00
CA GLY A 73 -1.27 -1.73 -5.16
C GLY A 73 0.15 -1.23 -4.84
N THR A 74 0.63 -0.22 -5.58
CA THR A 74 1.86 0.48 -5.20
C THR A 74 1.57 1.39 -4.00
N PRO A 75 2.42 1.40 -2.96
CA PRO A 75 2.12 2.12 -1.72
C PRO A 75 2.42 3.63 -1.80
N THR A 76 2.62 4.14 -3.00
CA THR A 76 3.09 5.50 -3.28
C THR A 76 2.13 6.61 -2.85
N ALA A 77 0.85 6.27 -2.63
CA ALA A 77 -0.15 7.22 -2.14
C ALA A 77 0.03 7.62 -0.67
N ALA A 78 0.83 6.90 0.10
CA ALA A 78 1.06 7.14 1.52
C ALA A 78 2.56 7.08 1.87
N PRO A 79 3.36 8.06 1.44
CA PRO A 79 4.79 8.09 1.77
C PRO A 79 4.99 8.10 3.30
N PRO A 80 5.97 7.33 3.79
CA PRO A 80 6.22 7.18 5.21
C PRO A 80 6.79 8.46 5.84
N ARG A 81 6.66 8.58 7.16
CA ARG A 81 7.13 9.76 7.90
C ARG A 81 8.61 10.06 7.69
N TRP A 82 9.45 9.04 7.61
CA TRP A 82 10.89 9.23 7.38
C TRP A 82 11.18 9.94 6.06
N MET A 83 10.34 9.74 5.03
CA MET A 83 10.50 10.41 3.73
C MET A 83 10.23 11.91 3.85
N VAL A 84 9.21 12.31 4.60
CA VAL A 84 8.95 13.73 4.90
C VAL A 84 10.10 14.36 5.70
N ASN A 85 10.68 13.61 6.62
CA ASN A 85 11.85 14.08 7.36
C ASN A 85 13.10 14.23 6.45
N LYS A 86 13.26 13.34 5.47
CA LYS A 86 14.35 13.38 4.48
C LYS A 86 14.16 14.51 3.46
N TYR A 87 12.92 14.75 3.05
CA TYR A 87 12.55 15.72 2.02
C TYR A 87 11.41 16.63 2.52
N PRO A 88 11.68 17.58 3.42
CA PRO A 88 10.63 18.45 3.98
C PRO A 88 9.90 19.28 2.91
N ASP A 89 10.59 19.62 1.84
CA ASP A 89 10.09 20.40 0.71
C ASP A 89 9.19 19.60 -0.26
N MET A 90 9.00 18.28 -0.01
CA MET A 90 8.07 17.47 -0.78
C MET A 90 6.60 17.74 -0.42
N LEU A 91 6.32 18.40 0.69
CA LEU A 91 4.96 18.67 1.11
C LEU A 91 4.30 19.71 0.21
N ILE A 92 3.09 19.38 -0.25
CA ILE A 92 2.32 20.27 -1.12
C ILE A 92 1.77 21.46 -0.34
N ARG A 93 1.74 22.63 -0.97
CA ARG A 93 1.07 23.82 -0.45
C ARG A 93 -0.21 24.08 -1.24
N ASP A 94 -1.24 24.52 -0.55
CA ASP A 94 -2.49 24.93 -1.17
C ASP A 94 -2.39 26.35 -1.78
N SER A 95 -3.52 26.86 -2.31
CA SER A 95 -3.59 28.19 -2.92
C SER A 95 -3.27 29.32 -1.95
N ASP A 96 -3.47 29.11 -0.66
CA ASP A 96 -3.21 30.08 0.41
C ASP A 96 -1.79 29.97 0.97
N GLY A 97 -0.97 29.08 0.39
CA GLY A 97 0.40 28.82 0.79
C GLY A 97 0.52 27.94 2.03
N ILE A 98 -0.57 27.36 2.51
CA ILE A 98 -0.59 26.48 3.68
C ILE A 98 -0.07 25.11 3.29
N GLU A 99 0.96 24.65 3.99
CA GLU A 99 1.57 23.35 3.77
C GLU A 99 0.70 22.22 4.35
N ARG A 100 0.46 21.17 3.54
CA ARG A 100 -0.24 19.98 4.01
C ARG A 100 0.65 19.18 4.95
N LYS A 101 0.03 18.67 6.02
CA LYS A 101 0.75 17.87 7.02
C LYS A 101 0.80 16.40 6.61
N HIS A 102 1.85 15.70 7.06
CA HIS A 102 1.92 14.25 6.96
C HIS A 102 0.66 13.59 7.54
N GLY A 103 0.17 12.55 6.86
CA GLY A 103 -1.07 11.86 7.22
C GLY A 103 -2.32 12.44 6.55
N SER A 104 -2.26 13.63 5.97
CA SER A 104 -3.34 14.12 5.12
C SER A 104 -3.30 13.45 3.75
N ARG A 105 -4.47 13.31 3.12
CA ARG A 105 -4.55 12.70 1.78
C ARG A 105 -3.78 13.55 0.77
N ARG A 106 -2.89 12.91 -0.01
CA ARG A 106 -2.08 13.56 -1.05
C ARG A 106 -1.30 14.76 -0.52
N HIS A 107 -0.56 14.56 0.56
CA HIS A 107 0.24 15.62 1.18
C HIS A 107 1.56 15.93 0.45
N TYR A 108 1.90 15.19 -0.58
CA TYR A 108 3.16 15.24 -1.30
C TYR A 108 3.00 15.86 -2.69
N CYS A 109 4.07 16.50 -3.17
CA CYS A 109 4.17 17.05 -4.51
C CYS A 109 4.59 15.96 -5.50
N PHE A 110 3.77 15.67 -6.50
CA PHE A 110 4.07 14.68 -7.53
C PHE A 110 5.32 15.00 -8.36
N SER A 111 5.66 16.28 -8.48
CA SER A 111 6.83 16.75 -9.24
C SER A 111 8.11 16.79 -8.42
N HIS A 112 8.03 16.46 -7.11
CA HIS A 112 9.22 16.47 -6.26
C HIS A 112 10.14 15.30 -6.63
N ARG A 113 11.39 15.61 -7.00
CA ARG A 113 12.35 14.63 -7.52
C ARG A 113 12.62 13.50 -6.52
N GLY A 114 12.93 13.82 -5.26
CA GLY A 114 13.21 12.81 -4.23
C GLY A 114 12.02 11.88 -3.97
N TYR A 115 10.80 12.42 -3.95
CA TYR A 115 9.60 11.59 -3.87
C TYR A 115 9.47 10.63 -5.07
N SER A 116 9.68 11.14 -6.29
CA SER A 116 9.60 10.33 -7.51
C SER A 116 10.65 9.21 -7.53
N GLU A 117 11.88 9.51 -7.13
CA GLU A 117 12.98 8.53 -7.05
C GLU A 117 12.65 7.41 -6.04
N GLU A 118 12.15 7.76 -4.85
CA GLU A 118 11.75 6.77 -3.83
C GLU A 118 10.53 5.94 -4.29
N CYS A 119 9.57 6.56 -4.97
CA CYS A 119 8.46 5.82 -5.60
C CYS A 119 8.96 4.80 -6.62
N GLY A 120 9.87 5.18 -7.49
CA GLY A 120 10.48 4.27 -8.47
C GLY A 120 11.18 3.10 -7.78
N ARG A 121 11.95 3.39 -6.73
CA ARG A 121 12.69 2.38 -5.96
C ARG A 121 11.75 1.35 -5.30
N ILE A 122 10.73 1.79 -4.58
CA ILE A 122 9.81 0.84 -3.89
C ILE A 122 8.99 0.03 -4.88
N VAL A 123 8.56 0.64 -5.99
CA VAL A 123 7.83 -0.07 -7.05
C VAL A 123 8.71 -1.14 -7.70
N GLU A 124 9.97 -0.83 -7.99
CA GLU A 124 10.92 -1.81 -8.54
C GLU A 124 11.14 -3.00 -7.58
N ILE A 125 11.28 -2.73 -6.28
CA ILE A 125 11.44 -3.77 -5.26
C ILE A 125 10.21 -4.69 -5.24
N LEU A 126 9.01 -4.11 -5.21
CA LEU A 126 7.75 -4.88 -5.23
C LEU A 126 7.58 -5.69 -6.52
N ALA A 127 7.90 -5.10 -7.67
CA ALA A 127 7.83 -5.78 -8.95
C ALA A 127 8.80 -6.95 -9.06
N LYS A 128 10.02 -6.81 -8.54
CA LYS A 128 11.02 -7.91 -8.51
C LYS A 128 10.60 -9.05 -7.57
N ARG A 129 9.87 -8.75 -6.50
CA ARG A 129 9.46 -9.76 -5.52
C ARG A 129 8.18 -10.49 -5.92
N TYR A 130 7.20 -9.78 -6.46
CA TYR A 130 5.82 -10.28 -6.69
C TYR A 130 5.39 -10.29 -8.15
N GLY A 131 6.22 -9.79 -9.08
CA GLY A 131 5.92 -9.71 -10.52
C GLY A 131 6.22 -10.97 -11.33
#